data_7235be67aefc488c26fd3c97d8d2c296
#
_entry.id   7235be67aefc488c26fd3c97d8d2c296
#
_cell.length_a   1.000
_cell.length_b   1.000
_cell.length_c   1.000
_cell.angle_alpha   90.00
_cell.angle_beta   90.00
_cell.angle_gamma   90.00
#
_symmetry.space_group_name_H-M   'P 1'
#
loop_
_entity.id
_entity.type
_entity.pdbx_description
1 polymer ?
#
loop_
_entity_poly.entity_id
_entity_poly.type
_entity_poly.pdbx_seq_one_letter_code
_entity_poly.pdbx_strand_id
1 'polypeptide(L)'
;MSDAPARPRDPIGWTVAFTAAFLALCLVRLTIPSTPYFDEVHYVPAARALLELSRLANPEHPPLGKELIALGIALFGDRPLGWRIASVLVVTLGFFAAMRAMWFASLSRFATAAFGILLATSFVPFVHARIAMLDGIMVGFALVAIWMCAGAFREHETARRRFALAGLTIGCAIATKWNVALLAALPGAAFLAIRARAARWRFLTATRGLPVGGMSLVEAGVWLGVLPLVVYALSFAPYAFLERNPVTPAGLLALNERMLALQQQVVTPHTYQSVWYEWLLNWRAIWYLYEPIDGAQRGIMVIGNPLTMLLGLPAMAWCAWAGLVKKRVDAAAISLLFALSLFLWIVAPKPVQFYYHYLLPSCFLMAALALALDELWRRGWRWGPLVALVGACGIFAYFWPILSAAPLDGPDPFLRWTWLDSWR
;
A
#
# COMPACT_ATOMS: atom_id res chain seq x y z
N MET A 1 -0.25 41.05 -21.21
CA MET A 1 -0.18 39.59 -21.19
C MET A 1 0.62 39.22 -19.96
N SER A 2 -0.02 38.78 -18.88
CA SER A 2 0.70 38.32 -17.68
C SER A 2 1.26 36.93 -17.99
N ASP A 3 2.57 36.79 -17.95
CA ASP A 3 3.25 35.50 -18.06
C ASP A 3 2.68 34.57 -16.97
N ALA A 4 1.85 33.63 -17.39
CA ALA A 4 1.42 32.55 -16.50
C ALA A 4 2.71 31.81 -16.05
N PRO A 5 2.92 31.58 -14.75
CA PRO A 5 4.14 30.91 -14.28
C PRO A 5 4.31 29.57 -14.99
N ALA A 6 5.49 29.38 -15.59
CA ALA A 6 5.82 28.17 -16.31
C ALA A 6 5.55 26.94 -15.43
N ARG A 7 4.81 25.95 -15.94
CA ARG A 7 4.56 24.70 -15.21
C ARG A 7 5.90 24.07 -14.83
N PRO A 8 6.06 23.60 -13.56
CA PRO A 8 7.30 22.94 -13.16
C PRO A 8 7.55 21.72 -14.04
N ARG A 9 8.81 21.49 -14.40
CA ARG A 9 9.21 20.35 -15.23
C ARG A 9 8.95 19.04 -14.48
N ASP A 10 8.25 18.11 -15.12
CA ASP A 10 7.91 16.80 -14.58
C ASP A 10 9.18 15.99 -14.24
N PRO A 11 9.33 15.46 -12.99
CA PRO A 11 10.47 14.67 -12.56
C PRO A 11 10.37 13.20 -12.95
N ILE A 12 9.75 12.85 -14.07
CA ILE A 12 9.53 11.45 -14.48
C ILE A 12 10.83 10.63 -14.51
N GLY A 13 11.95 11.22 -14.98
CA GLY A 13 13.25 10.55 -14.99
C GLY A 13 13.74 10.17 -13.59
N TRP A 14 13.54 11.04 -12.61
CA TRP A 14 13.86 10.72 -11.21
C TRP A 14 12.93 9.64 -10.66
N THR A 15 11.63 9.70 -10.99
CA THR A 15 10.67 8.66 -10.59
C THR A 15 11.12 7.29 -11.09
N VAL A 16 11.51 7.19 -12.37
CA VAL A 16 12.02 5.94 -12.95
C VAL A 16 13.30 5.49 -12.26
N ALA A 17 14.26 6.39 -12.03
CA ALA A 17 15.54 6.06 -11.39
C ALA A 17 15.35 5.54 -9.95
N PHE A 18 14.53 6.22 -9.15
CA PHE A 18 14.22 5.75 -7.78
C PHE A 18 13.45 4.43 -7.78
N THR A 19 12.54 4.23 -8.73
CA THR A 19 11.82 2.96 -8.87
C THR A 19 12.76 1.81 -9.22
N ALA A 20 13.69 2.03 -10.14
CA ALA A 20 14.71 1.03 -10.50
C ALA A 20 15.63 0.72 -9.31
N ALA A 21 16.04 1.73 -8.54
CA ALA A 21 16.82 1.54 -7.32
C ALA A 21 16.03 0.76 -6.24
N PHE A 22 14.76 1.07 -6.03
CA PHE A 22 13.90 0.34 -5.10
C PHE A 22 13.71 -1.12 -5.54
N LEU A 23 13.46 -1.37 -6.82
CA LEU A 23 13.41 -2.73 -7.37
C LEU A 23 14.70 -3.49 -7.10
N ALA A 24 15.86 -2.88 -7.39
CA ALA A 24 17.15 -3.51 -7.13
C ALA A 24 17.35 -3.87 -5.65
N LEU A 25 16.97 -2.96 -4.71
CA LEU A 25 16.99 -3.24 -3.29
C LEU A 25 16.08 -4.42 -2.90
N CYS A 26 14.88 -4.50 -3.48
CA CYS A 26 13.94 -5.59 -3.21
C CYS A 26 14.42 -6.94 -3.74
N LEU A 27 15.21 -6.98 -4.81
CA LEU A 27 15.76 -8.21 -5.39
C LEU A 27 16.96 -8.77 -4.61
N VAL A 28 17.66 -7.96 -3.81
CA VAL A 28 18.79 -8.43 -2.98
C VAL A 28 18.31 -9.50 -2.01
N ARG A 29 18.83 -10.71 -2.08
CA ARG A 29 18.47 -11.88 -1.24
C ARG A 29 16.96 -12.19 -1.27
N LEU A 30 16.24 -11.95 -2.38
CA LEU A 30 14.81 -12.25 -2.48
C LEU A 30 14.53 -13.74 -2.27
N THR A 31 15.47 -14.61 -2.61
CA THR A 31 15.34 -16.06 -2.48
C THR A 31 15.72 -16.61 -1.09
N ILE A 32 16.03 -15.74 -0.15
CA ILE A 32 16.31 -16.06 1.24
C ILE A 32 15.23 -15.45 2.14
N PRO A 33 14.61 -16.24 3.02
CA PRO A 33 14.78 -17.68 3.29
C PRO A 33 14.36 -18.58 2.11
N SER A 34 14.96 -19.79 2.04
CA SER A 34 14.64 -20.77 0.99
C SER A 34 13.33 -21.51 1.22
N THR A 35 12.74 -21.40 2.41
CA THR A 35 11.43 -21.95 2.77
C THR A 35 10.40 -20.84 2.96
N PRO A 36 9.11 -21.14 2.88
CA PRO A 36 8.06 -20.20 3.25
C PRO A 36 8.16 -19.81 4.72
N TYR A 37 8.00 -18.54 5.02
CA TYR A 37 7.99 -18.01 6.38
C TYR A 37 6.79 -17.08 6.60
N PHE A 38 6.41 -16.87 7.84
CA PHE A 38 5.27 -16.08 8.24
C PHE A 38 4.00 -16.47 7.44
N ASP A 39 3.24 -15.52 6.92
CA ASP A 39 2.01 -15.80 6.17
C ASP A 39 2.23 -16.51 4.82
N GLU A 40 3.45 -16.62 4.31
CA GLU A 40 3.75 -17.45 3.13
C GLU A 40 3.33 -18.91 3.34
N VAL A 41 3.35 -19.41 4.59
CA VAL A 41 2.91 -20.76 4.95
C VAL A 41 1.41 -21.00 4.65
N HIS A 42 0.63 -19.94 4.50
CA HIS A 42 -0.77 -19.99 4.12
C HIS A 42 -1.00 -19.68 2.65
N TYR A 43 -0.31 -18.67 2.11
CA TYR A 43 -0.59 -18.17 0.75
C TYR A 43 0.11 -19.00 -0.33
N VAL A 44 1.32 -19.52 -0.09
CA VAL A 44 2.03 -20.36 -1.07
C VAL A 44 1.30 -21.70 -1.29
N PRO A 45 0.88 -22.47 -0.24
CA PRO A 45 0.04 -23.65 -0.45
C PRO A 45 -1.30 -23.34 -1.11
N ALA A 46 -1.92 -22.18 -0.83
CA ALA A 46 -3.16 -21.78 -1.49
C ALA A 46 -2.94 -21.48 -2.98
N ALA A 47 -1.82 -20.87 -3.35
CA ALA A 47 -1.44 -20.64 -4.74
C ALA A 47 -1.16 -21.94 -5.50
N ARG A 48 -0.51 -22.94 -4.85
CA ARG A 48 -0.32 -24.29 -5.43
C ARG A 48 -1.66 -24.98 -5.69
N ALA A 49 -2.55 -24.99 -4.69
CA ALA A 49 -3.88 -25.57 -4.84
C ALA A 49 -4.69 -24.92 -5.97
N LEU A 50 -4.49 -23.61 -6.20
CA LEU A 50 -5.13 -22.88 -7.29
C LEU A 50 -4.53 -23.22 -8.65
N LEU A 51 -3.20 -23.39 -8.77
CA LEU A 51 -2.56 -23.87 -10.00
C LEU A 51 -3.04 -25.25 -10.44
N GLU A 52 -3.23 -26.13 -9.46
CA GLU A 52 -3.75 -27.47 -9.69
C GLU A 52 -5.27 -27.50 -9.86
N LEU A 53 -5.97 -26.39 -9.63
CA LEU A 53 -7.43 -26.32 -9.54
C LEU A 53 -8.03 -27.36 -8.57
N SER A 54 -7.28 -27.78 -7.57
CA SER A 54 -7.61 -28.93 -6.73
C SER A 54 -8.70 -28.63 -5.71
N ARG A 55 -8.60 -27.52 -4.97
CA ARG A 55 -9.52 -27.16 -3.88
C ARG A 55 -9.45 -25.69 -3.51
N LEU A 56 -10.51 -25.19 -2.87
CA LEU A 56 -10.49 -23.88 -2.20
C LEU A 56 -9.61 -23.94 -0.95
N ALA A 57 -8.49 -23.21 -1.00
CA ALA A 57 -7.55 -23.06 0.11
C ALA A 57 -7.46 -21.61 0.55
N ASN A 58 -7.22 -21.36 1.85
CA ASN A 58 -7.19 -20.03 2.48
C ASN A 58 -8.42 -19.18 2.07
N PRO A 59 -9.64 -19.59 2.47
CA PRO A 59 -10.88 -18.91 2.10
C PRO A 59 -11.09 -17.57 2.84
N GLU A 60 -10.19 -17.15 3.71
CA GLU A 60 -10.29 -15.91 4.51
C GLU A 60 -10.13 -14.65 3.66
N HIS A 61 -9.53 -14.77 2.49
CA HIS A 61 -9.21 -13.63 1.62
C HIS A 61 -9.61 -13.88 0.17
N PRO A 62 -9.95 -12.84 -0.60
CA PRO A 62 -10.21 -12.94 -2.03
C PRO A 62 -9.04 -13.56 -2.81
N PRO A 63 -9.24 -14.03 -4.06
CA PRO A 63 -8.27 -14.87 -4.74
C PRO A 63 -7.11 -14.16 -5.42
N LEU A 64 -7.25 -12.92 -5.91
CA LEU A 64 -6.31 -12.30 -6.84
C LEU A 64 -4.85 -12.31 -6.36
N GLY A 65 -4.60 -12.04 -5.09
CA GLY A 65 -3.23 -12.09 -4.58
C GLY A 65 -2.62 -13.49 -4.63
N LYS A 66 -3.43 -14.53 -4.37
CA LYS A 66 -3.02 -15.94 -4.50
C LYS A 66 -2.84 -16.35 -5.96
N GLU A 67 -3.67 -15.82 -6.86
CA GLU A 67 -3.52 -16.01 -8.32
C GLU A 67 -2.20 -15.42 -8.84
N LEU A 68 -1.82 -14.24 -8.36
CA LEU A 68 -0.56 -13.61 -8.74
C LEU A 68 0.66 -14.37 -8.19
N ILE A 69 0.57 -14.94 -6.99
CA ILE A 69 1.59 -15.86 -6.46
C ILE A 69 1.64 -17.13 -7.32
N ALA A 70 0.49 -17.69 -7.66
CA ALA A 70 0.37 -18.86 -8.53
C ALA A 70 0.99 -18.60 -9.91
N LEU A 71 0.71 -17.45 -10.51
CA LEU A 71 1.34 -17.03 -11.77
C LEU A 71 2.87 -16.94 -11.64
N GLY A 72 3.36 -16.40 -10.53
CA GLY A 72 4.80 -16.36 -10.25
C GLY A 72 5.40 -17.76 -10.16
N ILE A 73 4.73 -18.71 -9.50
CA ILE A 73 5.13 -20.14 -9.43
C ILE A 73 5.14 -20.77 -10.84
N ALA A 74 4.10 -20.52 -11.64
CA ALA A 74 4.00 -21.05 -13.00
C ALA A 74 5.14 -20.57 -13.91
N LEU A 75 5.55 -19.30 -13.79
CA LEU A 75 6.56 -18.70 -14.66
C LEU A 75 7.99 -18.95 -14.20
N PHE A 76 8.23 -18.99 -12.88
CA PHE A 76 9.59 -19.04 -12.30
C PHE A 76 9.86 -20.31 -11.51
N GLY A 77 8.91 -21.25 -11.47
CA GLY A 77 8.99 -22.50 -10.71
C GLY A 77 8.56 -22.34 -9.24
N ASP A 78 8.26 -23.48 -8.61
CA ASP A 78 7.84 -23.54 -7.20
C ASP A 78 9.05 -23.42 -6.27
N ARG A 79 9.54 -22.22 -6.13
CA ARG A 79 10.71 -21.80 -5.36
C ARG A 79 10.56 -20.37 -4.88
N PRO A 80 11.39 -19.89 -3.94
CA PRO A 80 11.25 -18.56 -3.33
C PRO A 80 11.11 -17.41 -4.33
N LEU A 81 11.81 -17.45 -5.45
CA LEU A 81 11.67 -16.45 -6.52
C LEU A 81 10.23 -16.46 -7.06
N GLY A 82 9.70 -17.63 -7.43
CA GLY A 82 8.33 -17.76 -7.96
C GLY A 82 7.28 -17.29 -6.97
N TRP A 83 7.46 -17.57 -5.67
CA TRP A 83 6.50 -17.14 -4.65
C TRP A 83 6.44 -15.63 -4.47
N ARG A 84 7.61 -14.95 -4.49
CA ARG A 84 7.77 -13.55 -4.05
C ARG A 84 7.80 -12.54 -5.19
N ILE A 85 8.07 -12.96 -6.43
CA ILE A 85 8.27 -12.03 -7.56
C ILE A 85 7.03 -11.17 -7.84
N ALA A 86 5.83 -11.71 -7.69
CA ALA A 86 4.60 -10.96 -7.88
C ALA A 86 4.49 -9.79 -6.89
N SER A 87 4.81 -10.01 -5.60
CA SER A 87 4.87 -8.95 -4.60
C SER A 87 5.89 -7.89 -4.97
N VAL A 88 7.11 -8.28 -5.36
CA VAL A 88 8.16 -7.33 -5.79
C VAL A 88 7.66 -6.44 -6.92
N LEU A 89 7.09 -7.03 -7.97
CA LEU A 89 6.68 -6.27 -9.16
C LEU A 89 5.50 -5.34 -8.86
N VAL A 90 4.47 -5.83 -8.17
CA VAL A 90 3.28 -5.02 -7.86
C VAL A 90 3.59 -3.91 -6.86
N VAL A 91 4.40 -4.18 -5.82
CA VAL A 91 4.82 -3.13 -4.87
C VAL A 91 5.74 -2.13 -5.52
N THR A 92 6.64 -2.55 -6.42
CA THR A 92 7.49 -1.62 -7.19
C THR A 92 6.67 -0.74 -8.13
N LEU A 93 5.63 -1.28 -8.78
CA LEU A 93 4.68 -0.48 -9.55
C LEU A 93 3.92 0.50 -8.65
N GLY A 94 3.51 0.06 -7.46
CA GLY A 94 2.90 0.91 -6.44
C GLY A 94 3.84 2.03 -5.96
N PHE A 95 5.12 1.74 -5.80
CA PHE A 95 6.16 2.74 -5.48
C PHE A 95 6.26 3.82 -6.56
N PHE A 96 6.37 3.41 -7.83
CA PHE A 96 6.32 4.34 -8.96
C PHE A 96 5.06 5.20 -8.92
N ALA A 97 3.90 4.55 -8.74
CA ALA A 97 2.60 5.19 -8.69
C ALA A 97 2.49 6.20 -7.53
N ALA A 98 3.02 5.87 -6.36
CA ALA A 98 3.04 6.76 -5.20
C ALA A 98 3.82 8.05 -5.48
N MET A 99 5.01 7.95 -6.09
CA MET A 99 5.78 9.12 -6.51
C MET A 99 5.03 9.95 -7.56
N ARG A 100 4.36 9.29 -8.52
CA ARG A 100 3.53 10.00 -9.52
C ARG A 100 2.33 10.69 -8.89
N ALA A 101 1.66 10.04 -7.92
CA ALA A 101 0.57 10.64 -7.16
C ALA A 101 1.03 11.91 -6.41
N MET A 102 2.19 11.85 -5.75
CA MET A 102 2.80 13.00 -5.08
C MET A 102 3.08 14.14 -6.06
N TRP A 103 3.60 13.83 -7.25
CA TRP A 103 3.80 14.82 -8.29
C TRP A 103 2.50 15.50 -8.71
N PHE A 104 1.46 14.74 -9.03
CA PHE A 104 0.16 15.30 -9.42
C PHE A 104 -0.52 16.08 -8.30
N ALA A 105 -0.32 15.69 -7.05
CA ALA A 105 -0.87 16.39 -5.89
C ALA A 105 -0.17 17.72 -5.63
N SER A 106 1.17 17.74 -5.57
CA SER A 106 1.97 18.87 -5.07
C SER A 106 2.60 19.75 -6.15
N LEU A 107 2.82 19.22 -7.35
CA LEU A 107 3.65 19.80 -8.42
C LEU A 107 5.06 20.19 -7.94
N SER A 108 5.55 19.54 -6.89
CA SER A 108 6.88 19.75 -6.34
C SER A 108 7.83 18.61 -6.68
N ARG A 109 8.94 18.95 -7.34
CA ARG A 109 10.01 17.99 -7.63
C ARG A 109 10.67 17.50 -6.34
N PHE A 110 10.86 18.41 -5.37
CA PHE A 110 11.46 18.05 -4.09
C PHE A 110 10.54 17.14 -3.28
N ALA A 111 9.24 17.46 -3.14
CA ALA A 111 8.28 16.59 -2.45
C ALA A 111 8.23 15.19 -3.09
N THR A 112 8.26 15.11 -4.43
CA THR A 112 8.26 13.83 -5.16
C THR A 112 9.53 13.01 -4.87
N ALA A 113 10.71 13.63 -4.91
CA ALA A 113 11.97 12.95 -4.61
C ALA A 113 12.08 12.54 -3.13
N ALA A 114 11.73 13.46 -2.22
CA ALA A 114 11.71 13.18 -0.78
C ALA A 114 10.76 12.03 -0.45
N PHE A 115 9.57 12.00 -1.05
CA PHE A 115 8.63 10.89 -0.87
C PHE A 115 9.20 9.56 -1.37
N GLY A 116 9.86 9.54 -2.54
CA GLY A 116 10.54 8.36 -3.05
C GLY A 116 11.61 7.83 -2.07
N ILE A 117 12.46 8.71 -1.53
CA ILE A 117 13.48 8.33 -0.56
C ILE A 117 12.84 7.79 0.73
N LEU A 118 11.86 8.50 1.30
CA LEU A 118 11.19 8.11 2.54
C LEU A 118 10.44 6.78 2.39
N LEU A 119 9.77 6.56 1.28
CA LEU A 119 9.05 5.33 1.01
C LEU A 119 10.00 4.15 0.78
N ALA A 120 11.12 4.36 0.04
CA ALA A 120 12.13 3.33 -0.19
C ALA A 120 12.86 2.90 1.09
N THR A 121 13.01 3.81 2.05
CA THR A 121 13.67 3.58 3.35
C THR A 121 12.68 3.28 4.47
N SER A 122 11.39 3.17 4.17
CA SER A 122 10.36 2.71 5.10
C SER A 122 10.40 1.18 5.21
N PHE A 123 10.57 0.67 6.43
CA PHE A 123 10.79 -0.75 6.67
C PHE A 123 9.57 -1.60 6.27
N VAL A 124 8.36 -1.14 6.62
CA VAL A 124 7.12 -1.89 6.38
C VAL A 124 6.88 -2.12 4.89
N PRO A 125 6.86 -1.11 4.01
CA PRO A 125 6.74 -1.31 2.56
C PRO A 125 7.87 -2.16 1.97
N PHE A 126 9.11 -1.97 2.44
CA PHE A 126 10.27 -2.72 1.95
C PHE A 126 10.15 -4.22 2.25
N VAL A 127 9.82 -4.60 3.49
CA VAL A 127 9.65 -6.02 3.86
C VAL A 127 8.48 -6.63 3.09
N HIS A 128 7.34 -5.92 2.99
CA HIS A 128 6.16 -6.44 2.27
C HIS A 128 6.35 -6.53 0.75
N ALA A 129 7.29 -5.81 0.18
CA ALA A 129 7.66 -6.01 -1.22
C ALA A 129 8.36 -7.35 -1.46
N ARG A 130 8.95 -7.99 -0.43
CA ARG A 130 9.86 -9.12 -0.52
C ARG A 130 9.31 -10.43 0.01
N ILE A 131 8.05 -10.45 0.40
CA ILE A 131 7.34 -11.62 0.93
C ILE A 131 6.09 -11.89 0.10
N ALA A 132 5.73 -13.15 -0.07
CA ALA A 132 4.50 -13.55 -0.75
C ALA A 132 3.27 -13.33 0.17
N MET A 133 3.00 -12.06 0.47
CA MET A 133 1.86 -11.62 1.28
C MET A 133 0.88 -10.77 0.46
N LEU A 134 -0.40 -10.91 0.79
CA LEU A 134 -1.48 -10.18 0.11
C LEU A 134 -1.43 -8.68 0.37
N ASP A 135 -0.94 -8.25 1.55
CA ASP A 135 -0.92 -6.85 1.97
C ASP A 135 -0.09 -5.97 1.04
N GLY A 136 1.11 -6.40 0.67
CA GLY A 136 1.97 -5.68 -0.27
C GLY A 136 1.32 -5.53 -1.65
N ILE A 137 0.75 -6.62 -2.16
CA ILE A 137 0.07 -6.63 -3.47
C ILE A 137 -1.14 -5.69 -3.46
N MET A 138 -1.99 -5.77 -2.43
CA MET A 138 -3.13 -4.88 -2.25
C MET A 138 -2.72 -3.40 -2.23
N VAL A 139 -1.70 -3.06 -1.44
CA VAL A 139 -1.20 -1.67 -1.34
C VAL A 139 -0.61 -1.20 -2.67
N GLY A 140 0.11 -2.06 -3.39
CA GLY A 140 0.61 -1.74 -4.71
C GLY A 140 -0.50 -1.29 -5.67
N PHE A 141 -1.59 -2.05 -5.78
CA PHE A 141 -2.75 -1.67 -6.60
C PHE A 141 -3.46 -0.42 -6.08
N ALA A 142 -3.60 -0.26 -4.77
CA ALA A 142 -4.21 0.93 -4.17
C ALA A 142 -3.43 2.21 -4.52
N LEU A 143 -2.10 2.17 -4.47
CA LEU A 143 -1.25 3.30 -4.83
C LEU A 143 -1.34 3.65 -6.32
N VAL A 144 -1.52 2.65 -7.21
CA VAL A 144 -1.81 2.90 -8.64
C VAL A 144 -3.15 3.60 -8.80
N ALA A 145 -4.19 3.17 -8.10
CA ALA A 145 -5.49 3.82 -8.12
C ALA A 145 -5.41 5.28 -7.66
N ILE A 146 -4.69 5.56 -6.58
CA ILE A 146 -4.46 6.92 -6.07
C ILE A 146 -3.74 7.78 -7.10
N TRP A 147 -2.71 7.26 -7.79
CA TRP A 147 -2.04 7.97 -8.89
C TRP A 147 -3.01 8.30 -10.01
N MET A 148 -3.79 7.33 -10.44
CA MET A 148 -4.77 7.54 -11.52
C MET A 148 -5.79 8.60 -11.12
N CYS A 149 -6.33 8.56 -9.90
CA CYS A 149 -7.25 9.58 -9.40
C CYS A 149 -6.62 10.97 -9.31
N ALA A 150 -5.41 11.09 -8.75
CA ALA A 150 -4.70 12.36 -8.65
C ALA A 150 -4.45 12.98 -10.03
N GLY A 151 -4.06 12.14 -11.01
CA GLY A 151 -3.90 12.56 -12.39
C GLY A 151 -5.22 12.98 -13.06
N ALA A 152 -6.33 12.26 -12.83
CA ALA A 152 -7.64 12.57 -13.38
C ALA A 152 -8.17 13.93 -12.91
N PHE A 153 -7.96 14.27 -11.63
CA PHE A 153 -8.35 15.58 -11.09
C PHE A 153 -7.43 16.72 -11.55
N ARG A 154 -6.22 16.42 -11.98
CA ARG A 154 -5.27 17.43 -12.46
C ARG A 154 -5.33 17.65 -13.96
N GLU A 155 -5.57 16.59 -14.74
CA GLU A 155 -5.55 16.57 -16.19
C GLU A 155 -6.89 16.03 -16.72
N HIS A 156 -7.86 16.91 -16.89
CA HIS A 156 -9.24 16.55 -17.25
C HIS A 156 -9.35 15.85 -18.61
N GLU A 157 -8.42 16.12 -19.52
CA GLU A 157 -8.39 15.53 -20.87
C GLU A 157 -8.17 14.00 -20.82
N THR A 158 -7.41 13.53 -19.83
CA THR A 158 -7.09 12.11 -19.62
C THR A 158 -7.97 11.43 -18.58
N ALA A 159 -8.90 12.17 -17.96
CA ALA A 159 -9.64 11.73 -16.77
C ALA A 159 -10.43 10.44 -16.97
N ARG A 160 -11.11 10.24 -18.12
CA ARG A 160 -11.86 8.99 -18.41
C ARG A 160 -10.97 7.78 -18.36
N ARG A 161 -9.86 7.80 -19.10
CA ARG A 161 -8.87 6.71 -19.12
C ARG A 161 -8.29 6.49 -17.74
N ARG A 162 -7.99 7.57 -17.02
CA ARG A 162 -7.41 7.46 -15.65
C ARG A 162 -8.44 6.89 -14.66
N PHE A 163 -9.70 7.28 -14.72
CA PHE A 163 -10.72 6.70 -13.84
C PHE A 163 -11.03 5.23 -14.20
N ALA A 164 -10.99 4.85 -15.47
CA ALA A 164 -11.08 3.44 -15.84
C ALA A 164 -9.93 2.62 -15.25
N LEU A 165 -8.69 3.12 -15.35
CA LEU A 165 -7.53 2.46 -14.75
C LEU A 165 -7.59 2.49 -13.20
N ALA A 166 -8.11 3.56 -12.61
CA ALA A 166 -8.34 3.62 -11.16
C ALA A 166 -9.36 2.54 -10.73
N GLY A 167 -10.49 2.44 -11.44
CA GLY A 167 -11.49 1.42 -11.15
C GLY A 167 -10.97 -0.01 -11.30
N LEU A 168 -10.21 -0.28 -12.35
CA LEU A 168 -9.54 -1.57 -12.55
C LEU A 168 -8.64 -1.89 -11.34
N THR A 169 -7.77 -0.96 -10.95
CA THR A 169 -6.81 -1.21 -9.87
C THR A 169 -7.42 -1.17 -8.47
N ILE A 170 -8.51 -0.42 -8.25
CA ILE A 170 -9.36 -0.53 -7.05
C ILE A 170 -9.95 -1.94 -6.97
N GLY A 171 -10.51 -2.45 -8.07
CA GLY A 171 -11.03 -3.80 -8.13
C GLY A 171 -9.96 -4.85 -7.81
N CYS A 172 -8.77 -4.73 -8.38
CA CYS A 172 -7.62 -5.60 -8.07
C CYS A 172 -7.21 -5.52 -6.59
N ALA A 173 -7.19 -4.31 -6.00
CA ALA A 173 -6.86 -4.14 -4.59
C ALA A 173 -7.86 -4.84 -3.67
N ILE A 174 -9.18 -4.65 -3.90
CA ILE A 174 -10.24 -5.31 -3.13
C ILE A 174 -10.21 -6.83 -3.37
N ALA A 175 -9.98 -7.28 -4.61
CA ALA A 175 -9.86 -8.68 -4.98
C ALA A 175 -8.63 -9.38 -4.39
N THR A 176 -7.69 -8.59 -3.84
CA THR A 176 -6.53 -9.10 -3.10
C THR A 176 -6.82 -9.15 -1.59
N LYS A 177 -7.30 -8.05 -1.00
CA LYS A 177 -7.60 -7.97 0.44
C LYS A 177 -8.55 -6.81 0.73
N TRP A 178 -9.52 -7.01 1.63
CA TRP A 178 -10.56 -6.01 1.93
C TRP A 178 -10.09 -4.79 2.76
N ASN A 179 -8.87 -4.80 3.25
CA ASN A 179 -8.33 -3.72 4.09
C ASN A 179 -8.31 -2.34 3.39
N VAL A 180 -8.52 -2.30 2.09
CA VAL A 180 -8.58 -1.08 1.27
C VAL A 180 -10.01 -0.56 1.07
N ALA A 181 -11.04 -1.23 1.57
CA ALA A 181 -12.45 -0.97 1.21
C ALA A 181 -12.88 0.49 1.43
N LEU A 182 -12.52 1.11 2.56
CA LEU A 182 -12.85 2.52 2.81
C LEU A 182 -12.17 3.47 1.81
N LEU A 183 -10.93 3.19 1.44
CA LEU A 183 -10.21 4.00 0.46
C LEU A 183 -10.72 3.76 -0.96
N ALA A 184 -11.20 2.57 -1.26
CA ALA A 184 -11.77 2.22 -2.55
C ALA A 184 -13.05 3.03 -2.85
N ALA A 185 -13.86 3.32 -1.85
CA ALA A 185 -15.07 4.14 -1.98
C ALA A 185 -14.76 5.65 -2.09
N LEU A 186 -13.59 6.10 -1.60
CA LEU A 186 -13.28 7.53 -1.47
C LEU A 186 -13.29 8.32 -2.78
N PRO A 187 -12.73 7.84 -3.93
CA PRO A 187 -12.76 8.60 -5.17
C PRO A 187 -14.19 8.87 -5.68
N GLY A 188 -15.07 7.86 -5.61
CA GLY A 188 -16.48 8.01 -5.97
C GLY A 188 -17.23 8.97 -5.04
N ALA A 189 -17.01 8.85 -3.73
CA ALA A 189 -17.58 9.75 -2.73
C ALA A 189 -17.09 11.20 -2.90
N ALA A 190 -15.80 11.40 -3.18
CA ALA A 190 -15.24 12.72 -3.46
C ALA A 190 -15.83 13.32 -4.75
N PHE A 191 -15.94 12.52 -5.81
CA PHE A 191 -16.58 12.97 -7.06
C PHE A 191 -18.03 13.39 -6.80
N LEU A 192 -18.81 12.56 -6.09
CA LEU A 192 -20.20 12.87 -5.71
C LEU A 192 -20.28 14.17 -4.92
N ALA A 193 -19.50 14.32 -3.86
CA ALA A 193 -19.54 15.50 -2.99
C ALA A 193 -19.24 16.80 -3.75
N ILE A 194 -18.20 16.79 -4.60
CA ILE A 194 -17.81 17.97 -5.38
C ILE A 194 -18.85 18.25 -6.47
N ARG A 195 -19.35 17.24 -7.16
CA ARG A 195 -20.36 17.38 -8.21
C ARG A 195 -21.70 17.87 -7.66
N ALA A 196 -22.14 17.35 -6.52
CA ALA A 196 -23.38 17.77 -5.86
C ALA A 196 -23.34 19.26 -5.47
N ARG A 197 -22.20 19.74 -4.96
CA ARG A 197 -22.00 21.16 -4.65
C ARG A 197 -21.99 22.05 -5.90
N ALA A 198 -21.35 21.56 -6.99
CA ALA A 198 -21.17 22.35 -8.22
C ALA A 198 -22.42 22.39 -9.09
N ALA A 199 -23.15 21.28 -9.22
CA ALA A 199 -24.25 21.12 -10.17
C ALA A 199 -25.65 21.12 -9.52
N ARG A 200 -25.76 21.18 -8.19
CA ARG A 200 -27.03 21.22 -7.42
C ARG A 200 -27.97 20.10 -7.90
N TRP A 201 -29.19 20.44 -8.36
CA TRP A 201 -30.23 19.49 -8.80
C TRP A 201 -29.86 18.63 -10.02
N ARG A 202 -28.86 19.05 -10.82
CA ARG A 202 -28.39 18.31 -12.00
C ARG A 202 -27.15 17.45 -11.72
N PHE A 203 -26.84 17.18 -10.47
CA PHE A 203 -25.58 16.53 -10.08
C PHE A 203 -25.36 15.16 -10.72
N LEU A 204 -26.41 14.39 -11.04
CA LEU A 204 -26.28 13.07 -11.65
C LEU A 204 -25.79 13.14 -13.10
N THR A 205 -26.35 14.03 -13.90
CA THR A 205 -26.16 14.05 -15.36
C THR A 205 -25.31 15.22 -15.87
N ALA A 206 -25.03 16.23 -15.02
CA ALA A 206 -24.23 17.37 -15.42
C ALA A 206 -22.82 16.95 -15.79
N THR A 207 -22.39 17.33 -16.99
CA THR A 207 -21.03 17.07 -17.52
C THR A 207 -20.10 18.29 -17.45
N ARG A 208 -20.65 19.49 -17.19
CA ARG A 208 -19.85 20.73 -17.08
C ARG A 208 -19.43 21.00 -15.65
N GLY A 209 -18.24 21.61 -15.49
CA GLY A 209 -17.69 22.05 -14.20
C GLY A 209 -16.97 20.95 -13.40
N LEU A 210 -16.76 21.25 -12.12
CA LEU A 210 -16.02 20.40 -11.20
C LEU A 210 -16.74 19.06 -10.89
N PRO A 211 -16.01 18.00 -10.49
CA PRO A 211 -14.53 17.93 -10.35
C PRO A 211 -13.81 17.75 -11.69
N VAL A 212 -14.47 17.15 -12.68
CA VAL A 212 -13.92 16.87 -14.01
C VAL A 212 -14.89 17.33 -15.08
N GLY A 213 -14.45 18.23 -15.96
CA GLY A 213 -15.23 18.64 -17.12
C GLY A 213 -15.40 17.50 -18.13
N GLY A 214 -16.61 17.40 -18.72
CA GLY A 214 -16.92 16.37 -19.72
C GLY A 214 -17.35 15.01 -19.14
N MET A 215 -17.43 14.83 -17.82
CA MET A 215 -17.83 13.56 -17.17
C MET A 215 -19.00 13.79 -16.21
N SER A 216 -20.05 12.97 -16.32
CA SER A 216 -21.18 12.97 -15.37
C SER A 216 -20.86 12.12 -14.12
N LEU A 217 -21.69 12.27 -13.07
CA LEU A 217 -21.60 11.39 -11.90
C LEU A 217 -21.94 9.93 -12.26
N VAL A 218 -22.92 9.72 -13.14
CA VAL A 218 -23.28 8.38 -13.61
C VAL A 218 -22.09 7.71 -14.30
N GLU A 219 -21.40 8.43 -15.19
CA GLU A 219 -20.19 7.92 -15.85
C GLU A 219 -19.07 7.62 -14.84
N ALA A 220 -18.83 8.54 -13.88
CA ALA A 220 -17.86 8.31 -12.82
C ALA A 220 -18.23 7.09 -11.95
N GLY A 221 -19.53 6.87 -11.70
CA GLY A 221 -20.06 5.69 -11.00
C GLY A 221 -19.78 4.38 -11.74
N VAL A 222 -19.82 4.39 -13.07
CA VAL A 222 -19.42 3.22 -13.87
C VAL A 222 -17.94 2.91 -13.66
N TRP A 223 -17.06 3.89 -13.77
CA TRP A 223 -15.62 3.68 -13.65
C TRP A 223 -15.16 3.36 -12.21
N LEU A 224 -15.69 4.09 -11.21
CA LEU A 224 -15.22 4.02 -9.83
C LEU A 224 -16.11 3.15 -8.92
N GLY A 225 -17.24 2.65 -9.42
CA GLY A 225 -18.17 1.80 -8.68
C GLY A 225 -18.37 0.45 -9.37
N VAL A 226 -18.95 0.46 -10.59
CA VAL A 226 -19.30 -0.79 -11.29
C VAL A 226 -18.05 -1.56 -11.70
N LEU A 227 -17.09 -0.91 -12.34
CA LEU A 227 -15.87 -1.58 -12.82
C LEU A 227 -15.08 -2.28 -11.70
N PRO A 228 -14.82 -1.69 -10.53
CA PRO A 228 -14.19 -2.39 -9.41
C PRO A 228 -14.94 -3.66 -9.00
N LEU A 229 -16.27 -3.62 -8.94
CA LEU A 229 -17.10 -4.77 -8.57
C LEU A 229 -17.03 -5.88 -9.63
N VAL A 230 -17.00 -5.51 -10.91
CA VAL A 230 -16.83 -6.48 -12.03
C VAL A 230 -15.45 -7.16 -11.92
N VAL A 231 -14.38 -6.38 -11.71
CA VAL A 231 -13.02 -6.93 -11.54
C VAL A 231 -12.94 -7.84 -10.32
N TYR A 232 -13.55 -7.43 -9.21
CA TYR A 232 -13.67 -8.25 -8.01
C TYR A 232 -14.36 -9.57 -8.29
N ALA A 233 -15.54 -9.56 -8.93
CA ALA A 233 -16.29 -10.76 -9.24
C ALA A 233 -15.54 -11.68 -10.21
N LEU A 234 -14.87 -11.11 -11.23
CA LEU A 234 -14.10 -11.87 -12.21
C LEU A 234 -12.88 -12.56 -11.59
N SER A 235 -12.29 -12.01 -10.53
CA SER A 235 -11.18 -12.69 -9.84
C SER A 235 -11.56 -14.04 -9.24
N PHE A 236 -12.84 -14.32 -9.02
CA PHE A 236 -13.29 -15.63 -8.55
C PHE A 236 -13.52 -16.65 -9.68
N ALA A 237 -13.33 -16.28 -10.95
CA ALA A 237 -13.58 -17.16 -12.06
C ALA A 237 -12.82 -18.52 -12.00
N PRO A 238 -11.53 -18.57 -11.60
CA PRO A 238 -10.83 -19.85 -11.46
C PRO A 238 -11.46 -20.80 -10.44
N TYR A 239 -12.15 -20.28 -9.44
CA TYR A 239 -12.79 -21.11 -8.42
C TYR A 239 -13.99 -21.92 -8.95
N ALA A 240 -14.56 -21.54 -10.11
CA ALA A 240 -15.60 -22.31 -10.77
C ALA A 240 -15.08 -23.63 -11.35
N PHE A 241 -13.77 -23.77 -11.52
CA PHE A 241 -13.12 -24.93 -12.13
C PHE A 241 -12.42 -25.84 -11.11
N LEU A 242 -12.58 -25.58 -9.81
CA LEU A 242 -11.99 -26.42 -8.77
C LEU A 242 -12.58 -27.85 -8.81
N GLU A 243 -11.73 -28.86 -8.69
CA GLU A 243 -12.14 -30.25 -8.62
C GLU A 243 -13.02 -30.53 -7.38
N ARG A 244 -12.69 -29.91 -6.25
CA ARG A 244 -13.42 -30.08 -5.00
C ARG A 244 -14.10 -28.77 -4.60
N ASN A 245 -15.43 -28.85 -4.47
CA ASN A 245 -16.28 -27.72 -4.06
C ASN A 245 -16.11 -26.48 -4.96
N PRO A 246 -16.39 -26.60 -6.28
CA PRO A 246 -16.32 -25.45 -7.18
C PRO A 246 -17.28 -24.34 -6.72
N VAL A 247 -16.84 -23.09 -6.84
CA VAL A 247 -17.64 -21.93 -6.48
C VAL A 247 -18.39 -21.43 -7.71
N THR A 248 -19.69 -21.69 -7.76
CA THR A 248 -20.54 -21.17 -8.83
C THR A 248 -20.83 -19.67 -8.65
N PRO A 249 -21.25 -18.94 -9.69
CA PRO A 249 -21.67 -17.55 -9.53
C PRO A 249 -22.76 -17.34 -8.46
N ALA A 250 -23.70 -18.30 -8.35
CA ALA A 250 -24.73 -18.27 -7.30
C ALA A 250 -24.16 -18.47 -5.87
N GLY A 251 -23.06 -19.19 -5.74
CA GLY A 251 -22.36 -19.43 -4.46
C GLY A 251 -21.43 -18.30 -4.04
N LEU A 252 -21.18 -17.31 -4.90
CA LEU A 252 -20.23 -16.23 -4.61
C LEU A 252 -20.62 -15.39 -3.40
N LEU A 253 -21.91 -15.10 -3.22
CA LEU A 253 -22.39 -14.34 -2.05
C LEU A 253 -22.13 -15.12 -0.76
N ALA A 254 -22.50 -16.39 -0.71
CA ALA A 254 -22.28 -17.25 0.45
C ALA A 254 -20.78 -17.41 0.78
N LEU A 255 -19.92 -17.47 -0.23
CA LEU A 255 -18.47 -17.46 -0.01
C LEU A 255 -18.00 -16.14 0.64
N ASN A 256 -18.51 -14.99 0.19
CA ASN A 256 -18.16 -13.69 0.78
C ASN A 256 -18.64 -13.56 2.23
N GLU A 257 -19.84 -14.04 2.54
CA GLU A 257 -20.35 -14.10 3.93
C GLU A 257 -19.46 -15.00 4.80
N ARG A 258 -19.05 -16.16 4.27
CA ARG A 258 -18.09 -17.04 4.96
C ARG A 258 -16.74 -16.37 5.18
N MET A 259 -16.20 -15.66 4.18
CA MET A 259 -14.95 -14.89 4.30
C MET A 259 -15.05 -13.87 5.42
N LEU A 260 -16.18 -13.14 5.53
CA LEU A 260 -16.41 -12.17 6.59
C LEU A 260 -16.46 -12.83 7.98
N ALA A 261 -17.15 -13.95 8.12
CA ALA A 261 -17.21 -14.72 9.35
C ALA A 261 -15.80 -15.20 9.79
N LEU A 262 -15.00 -15.67 8.84
CA LEU A 262 -13.63 -16.14 9.11
C LEU A 262 -12.70 -15.03 9.64
N GLN A 263 -12.92 -13.75 9.30
CA GLN A 263 -12.14 -12.65 9.85
C GLN A 263 -12.31 -12.46 11.37
N GLN A 264 -13.38 -12.99 11.95
CA GLN A 264 -13.72 -12.85 13.36
C GLN A 264 -13.34 -14.08 14.21
N GLN A 265 -12.90 -15.17 13.59
CA GLN A 265 -12.67 -16.45 14.29
C GLN A 265 -11.40 -16.49 15.13
N VAL A 266 -10.39 -15.65 14.82
CA VAL A 266 -9.14 -15.62 15.59
C VAL A 266 -9.35 -14.77 16.82
N VAL A 267 -9.67 -15.42 17.94
CA VAL A 267 -9.93 -14.77 19.24
C VAL A 267 -8.82 -15.02 20.27
N THR A 268 -7.95 -16.01 20.03
CA THR A 268 -6.84 -16.34 20.93
C THR A 268 -5.78 -15.25 20.85
N PRO A 269 -5.37 -14.65 21.97
CA PRO A 269 -4.30 -13.67 22.00
C PRO A 269 -3.01 -14.21 21.39
N HIS A 270 -2.33 -13.37 20.61
CA HIS A 270 -1.06 -13.71 19.98
C HIS A 270 0.09 -12.88 20.58
N THR A 271 1.27 -13.46 20.72
CA THR A 271 2.45 -12.80 21.32
C THR A 271 2.76 -11.46 20.66
N TYR A 272 2.62 -11.36 19.34
CA TYR A 272 2.92 -10.15 18.56
C TYR A 272 1.67 -9.32 18.19
N GLN A 273 0.52 -9.60 18.81
CA GLN A 273 -0.65 -8.75 18.54
C GLN A 273 -0.39 -7.32 19.02
N SER A 274 -0.94 -6.38 18.30
CA SER A 274 -0.80 -4.95 18.59
C SER A 274 -1.99 -4.19 18.04
N VAL A 275 -2.22 -2.97 18.55
CA VAL A 275 -3.36 -2.13 18.22
C VAL A 275 -2.90 -0.84 17.54
N TRP A 276 -3.82 -0.16 16.87
CA TRP A 276 -3.55 0.98 16.00
C TRP A 276 -2.68 2.10 16.61
N TYR A 277 -2.83 2.41 17.90
CA TYR A 277 -2.03 3.45 18.56
C TYR A 277 -0.59 2.98 18.86
N GLU A 278 -0.36 1.69 19.08
CA GLU A 278 1.00 1.13 19.22
C GLU A 278 1.77 1.22 17.90
N TRP A 279 1.06 1.14 16.75
CA TRP A 279 1.69 1.32 15.44
C TRP A 279 2.13 2.75 15.22
N LEU A 280 1.29 3.74 15.60
CA LEU A 280 1.65 5.16 15.51
C LEU A 280 2.88 5.49 16.34
N LEU A 281 2.95 4.93 17.55
CA LEU A 281 4.06 5.15 18.48
C LEU A 281 5.30 4.30 18.16
N ASN A 282 5.21 3.45 17.14
CA ASN A 282 6.27 2.48 16.81
C ASN A 282 6.65 1.61 18.02
N TRP A 283 5.66 1.28 18.86
CA TRP A 283 5.87 0.71 20.17
C TRP A 283 6.13 -0.79 20.14
N ARG A 284 5.44 -1.56 19.28
CA ARG A 284 5.49 -3.01 19.27
C ARG A 284 5.82 -3.54 17.89
N ALA A 285 6.96 -4.25 17.76
CA ALA A 285 7.37 -4.90 16.52
C ALA A 285 6.68 -6.26 16.34
N ILE A 286 6.75 -6.79 15.13
CA ILE A 286 6.42 -8.18 14.84
C ILE A 286 7.59 -8.85 14.12
N TRP A 287 7.98 -10.03 14.59
CA TRP A 287 8.98 -10.85 13.94
C TRP A 287 8.30 -11.78 12.94
N TYR A 288 8.72 -11.68 11.66
CA TYR A 288 8.30 -12.57 10.60
C TYR A 288 9.18 -13.79 10.50
N LEU A 289 10.43 -13.66 10.95
CA LEU A 289 11.41 -14.73 11.01
C LEU A 289 12.43 -14.42 12.12
N TYR A 290 12.78 -15.40 12.91
CA TYR A 290 14.00 -15.39 13.73
C TYR A 290 14.40 -16.83 14.04
N GLU A 291 15.19 -17.44 13.15
CA GLU A 291 15.61 -18.83 13.27
C GLU A 291 16.90 -19.11 12.49
N PRO A 292 17.61 -20.21 12.80
CA PRO A 292 18.70 -20.71 11.95
C PRO A 292 18.12 -21.28 10.65
N ILE A 293 18.44 -20.66 9.54
CA ILE A 293 17.97 -21.06 8.20
C ILE A 293 19.02 -20.69 7.14
N ASP A 294 19.14 -21.51 6.08
CA ASP A 294 20.11 -21.32 4.99
C ASP A 294 21.55 -21.09 5.51
N GLY A 295 21.96 -21.89 6.49
CA GLY A 295 23.31 -21.92 7.04
C GLY A 295 23.70 -20.76 7.96
N ALA A 296 22.75 -19.94 8.42
CA ALA A 296 23.02 -18.84 9.35
C ALA A 296 21.80 -18.52 10.23
N GLN A 297 22.04 -17.88 11.39
CA GLN A 297 20.95 -17.21 12.12
C GLN A 297 20.45 -16.03 11.27
N ARG A 298 19.14 -15.95 11.07
CA ARG A 298 18.52 -14.88 10.30
C ARG A 298 17.28 -14.32 11.01
N GLY A 299 17.00 -13.06 10.73
CA GLY A 299 15.81 -12.40 11.25
C GLY A 299 15.16 -11.50 10.21
N ILE A 300 13.83 -11.39 10.26
CA ILE A 300 13.05 -10.39 9.55
C ILE A 300 12.09 -9.78 10.56
N MET A 301 12.32 -8.52 10.89
CA MET A 301 11.49 -7.74 11.81
C MET A 301 10.68 -6.69 11.06
N VAL A 302 9.41 -6.55 11.38
CA VAL A 302 8.53 -5.51 10.85
C VAL A 302 8.20 -4.51 11.94
N ILE A 303 8.67 -3.30 11.73
CA ILE A 303 8.47 -2.09 12.52
C ILE A 303 8.61 -0.89 11.59
N GLY A 304 8.22 0.31 11.99
CA GLY A 304 8.50 1.53 11.22
C GLY A 304 9.95 1.99 11.38
N ASN A 305 10.51 2.66 10.37
CA ASN A 305 11.80 3.33 10.52
C ASN A 305 11.70 4.38 11.65
N PRO A 306 12.44 4.24 12.77
CA PRO A 306 12.23 5.05 13.98
C PRO A 306 12.26 6.55 13.75
N LEU A 307 13.19 7.02 12.91
CA LEU A 307 13.32 8.45 12.61
C LEU A 307 12.11 8.97 11.83
N THR A 308 11.70 8.24 10.79
CA THR A 308 10.58 8.70 9.94
C THR A 308 9.24 8.57 10.67
N MET A 309 9.09 7.63 11.59
CA MET A 309 7.91 7.53 12.46
C MET A 309 7.84 8.72 13.42
N LEU A 310 8.95 9.07 14.06
CA LEU A 310 9.03 10.22 14.97
C LEU A 310 8.72 11.53 14.26
N LEU A 311 9.30 11.76 13.07
CA LEU A 311 9.08 12.99 12.30
C LEU A 311 7.73 13.00 11.56
N GLY A 312 7.21 11.83 11.23
CA GLY A 312 5.96 11.67 10.48
C GLY A 312 4.72 12.15 11.23
N LEU A 313 4.63 11.89 12.53
CA LEU A 313 3.47 12.30 13.33
C LEU A 313 3.28 13.83 13.38
N PRO A 314 4.29 14.67 13.74
CA PRO A 314 4.14 16.11 13.65
C PRO A 314 3.93 16.60 12.22
N ALA A 315 4.51 15.92 11.20
CA ALA A 315 4.25 16.25 9.81
C ALA A 315 2.78 15.95 9.41
N MET A 316 2.19 14.86 9.90
CA MET A 316 0.77 14.55 9.68
C MET A 316 -0.14 15.57 10.37
N ALA A 317 0.18 15.97 11.60
CA ALA A 317 -0.55 17.03 12.29
C ALA A 317 -0.48 18.37 11.54
N TRP A 318 0.70 18.70 11.01
CA TRP A 318 0.86 19.86 10.13
C TRP A 318 0.04 19.73 8.83
N CYS A 319 0.03 18.58 8.18
CA CYS A 319 -0.80 18.33 6.99
C CYS A 319 -2.30 18.52 7.29
N ALA A 320 -2.78 17.99 8.41
CA ALA A 320 -4.18 18.17 8.82
C ALA A 320 -4.50 19.65 9.04
N TRP A 321 -3.64 20.39 9.75
CA TRP A 321 -3.78 21.84 9.91
C TRP A 321 -3.73 22.57 8.56
N ALA A 322 -2.76 22.27 7.71
CA ALA A 322 -2.60 22.93 6.41
C ALA A 322 -3.81 22.65 5.50
N GLY A 323 -4.35 21.44 5.54
CA GLY A 323 -5.57 21.07 4.82
C GLY A 323 -6.82 21.82 5.31
N LEU A 324 -7.04 21.86 6.61
CA LEU A 324 -8.22 22.46 7.23
C LEU A 324 -8.18 24.00 7.22
N VAL A 325 -7.04 24.58 7.65
CA VAL A 325 -6.90 26.02 7.86
C VAL A 325 -6.40 26.74 6.61
N LYS A 326 -5.33 26.21 5.98
CA LYS A 326 -4.74 26.80 4.77
C LYS A 326 -5.39 26.35 3.47
N LYS A 327 -6.38 25.44 3.55
CA LYS A 327 -7.13 24.91 2.40
C LYS A 327 -6.22 24.23 1.35
N ARG A 328 -5.08 23.69 1.78
CA ARG A 328 -4.19 22.93 0.90
C ARG A 328 -4.80 21.58 0.57
N VAL A 329 -5.17 21.38 -0.69
CA VAL A 329 -5.87 20.18 -1.17
C VAL A 329 -4.98 18.93 -1.06
N ASP A 330 -3.68 19.06 -1.38
CA ASP A 330 -2.69 17.98 -1.26
C ASP A 330 -2.57 17.48 0.18
N ALA A 331 -2.42 18.38 1.13
CA ALA A 331 -2.31 18.07 2.55
C ALA A 331 -3.62 17.49 3.11
N ALA A 332 -4.77 18.05 2.72
CA ALA A 332 -6.09 17.54 3.11
C ALA A 332 -6.31 16.10 2.59
N ALA A 333 -5.96 15.84 1.32
CA ALA A 333 -6.10 14.51 0.72
C ALA A 333 -5.24 13.46 1.44
N ILE A 334 -3.97 13.77 1.72
CA ILE A 334 -3.06 12.87 2.44
C ILE A 334 -3.57 12.60 3.86
N SER A 335 -4.02 13.64 4.57
CA SER A 335 -4.57 13.49 5.92
C SER A 335 -5.83 12.63 5.93
N LEU A 336 -6.71 12.79 4.95
CA LEU A 336 -7.93 11.99 4.80
C LEU A 336 -7.60 10.52 4.48
N LEU A 337 -6.66 10.27 3.56
CA LEU A 337 -6.23 8.92 3.21
C LEU A 337 -5.60 8.22 4.42
N PHE A 338 -4.75 8.91 5.19
CA PHE A 338 -4.19 8.41 6.43
C PHE A 338 -5.28 8.06 7.45
N ALA A 339 -6.16 9.04 7.73
CA ALA A 339 -7.23 8.87 8.72
C ALA A 339 -8.16 7.71 8.38
N LEU A 340 -8.61 7.58 7.12
CA LEU A 340 -9.51 6.50 6.70
C LEU A 340 -8.82 5.12 6.71
N SER A 341 -7.54 5.06 6.32
CA SER A 341 -6.80 3.80 6.36
C SER A 341 -6.55 3.30 7.78
N LEU A 342 -6.37 4.21 8.74
CA LEU A 342 -6.22 3.88 10.15
C LEU A 342 -7.57 3.61 10.82
N PHE A 343 -8.60 4.42 10.48
CA PHE A 343 -9.94 4.30 11.05
C PHE A 343 -10.55 2.91 10.83
N LEU A 344 -10.25 2.28 9.70
CA LEU A 344 -10.67 0.90 9.46
C LEU A 344 -10.29 -0.02 10.63
N TRP A 345 -9.08 0.12 11.15
CA TRP A 345 -8.56 -0.74 12.22
C TRP A 345 -9.06 -0.36 13.62
N ILE A 346 -9.59 0.85 13.77
CA ILE A 346 -10.26 1.28 15.00
C ILE A 346 -11.65 0.63 15.10
N VAL A 347 -12.36 0.52 13.95
CA VAL A 347 -13.76 0.05 13.93
C VAL A 347 -13.92 -1.40 13.49
N ALA A 348 -12.90 -2.00 12.87
CA ALA A 348 -12.98 -3.38 12.37
C ALA A 348 -13.20 -4.36 13.52
N PRO A 349 -14.19 -5.26 13.44
CA PRO A 349 -14.46 -6.26 14.45
C PRO A 349 -13.45 -7.42 14.36
N LYS A 350 -12.15 -7.12 14.35
CA LYS A 350 -11.05 -8.08 14.29
C LYS A 350 -10.31 -8.09 15.62
N PRO A 351 -10.48 -9.15 16.45
CA PRO A 351 -9.94 -9.17 17.81
C PRO A 351 -8.41 -9.15 17.86
N VAL A 352 -7.75 -9.81 16.92
CA VAL A 352 -6.29 -9.89 16.86
C VAL A 352 -5.79 -9.11 15.66
N GLN A 353 -5.08 -8.03 15.94
CA GLN A 353 -4.46 -7.17 14.94
C GLN A 353 -2.94 -7.16 15.12
N PHE A 354 -2.21 -6.74 14.08
CA PHE A 354 -0.75 -6.77 14.04
C PHE A 354 -0.19 -5.52 13.37
N TYR A 355 1.08 -5.23 13.59
CA TYR A 355 1.78 -4.08 13.04
C TYR A 355 1.69 -3.98 11.50
N TYR A 356 1.64 -5.10 10.77
CA TYR A 356 1.55 -5.08 9.31
C TYR A 356 0.26 -4.44 8.76
N HIS A 357 -0.78 -4.34 9.56
CA HIS A 357 -1.97 -3.58 9.20
C HIS A 357 -1.70 -2.08 9.03
N TYR A 358 -0.59 -1.60 9.57
CA TYR A 358 -0.14 -0.22 9.40
C TYR A 358 0.54 0.05 8.05
N LEU A 359 0.73 -0.95 7.17
CA LEU A 359 1.40 -0.81 5.87
C LEU A 359 0.82 0.35 5.03
N LEU A 360 -0.47 0.37 4.81
CA LEU A 360 -1.11 1.41 4.00
C LEU A 360 -1.10 2.79 4.68
N PRO A 361 -1.46 2.94 5.98
CA PRO A 361 -1.27 4.20 6.70
C PRO A 361 0.17 4.72 6.69
N SER A 362 1.16 3.83 6.80
CA SER A 362 2.58 4.22 6.79
C SER A 362 2.99 4.91 5.49
N CYS A 363 2.45 4.49 4.34
CA CYS A 363 2.70 5.15 3.06
C CYS A 363 2.22 6.62 3.08
N PHE A 364 1.06 6.89 3.67
CA PHE A 364 0.52 8.25 3.78
C PHE A 364 1.25 9.08 4.84
N LEU A 365 1.75 8.45 5.90
CA LEU A 365 2.63 9.14 6.87
C LEU A 365 3.90 9.64 6.19
N MET A 366 4.53 8.80 5.33
CA MET A 366 5.70 9.22 4.54
C MET A 366 5.35 10.32 3.54
N ALA A 367 4.16 10.29 2.95
CA ALA A 367 3.68 11.37 2.07
C ALA A 367 3.51 12.70 2.83
N ALA A 368 2.96 12.67 4.04
CA ALA A 368 2.84 13.84 4.89
C ALA A 368 4.21 14.41 5.28
N LEU A 369 5.15 13.54 5.67
CA LEU A 369 6.52 13.95 5.97
C LEU A 369 7.18 14.60 4.76
N ALA A 370 7.03 14.03 3.55
CA ALA A 370 7.58 14.62 2.33
C ALA A 370 7.02 16.02 2.04
N LEU A 371 5.71 16.26 2.25
CA LEU A 371 5.11 17.59 2.09
C LEU A 371 5.61 18.59 3.15
N ALA A 372 5.76 18.15 4.40
CA ALA A 372 6.29 19.01 5.46
C ALA A 372 7.74 19.40 5.20
N LEU A 373 8.57 18.45 4.73
CA LEU A 373 9.95 18.72 4.32
C LEU A 373 10.01 19.67 3.11
N ASP A 374 9.09 19.53 2.15
CA ASP A 374 8.98 20.44 1.01
C ASP A 374 8.62 21.87 1.43
N GLU A 375 7.74 22.02 2.40
CA GLU A 375 7.39 23.33 2.95
C GLU A 375 8.61 24.00 3.61
N LEU A 376 9.37 23.25 4.40
CA LEU A 376 10.62 23.76 5.01
C LEU A 376 11.65 24.13 3.93
N TRP A 377 11.77 23.30 2.89
CA TRP A 377 12.66 23.55 1.75
C TRP A 377 12.31 24.84 1.03
N ARG A 378 11.04 25.07 0.75
CA ARG A 378 10.54 26.28 0.09
C ARG A 378 10.74 27.55 0.93
N ARG A 379 10.72 27.40 2.26
CA ARG A 379 11.03 28.50 3.20
C ARG A 379 12.53 28.80 3.33
N GLY A 380 13.38 28.09 2.59
CA GLY A 380 14.82 28.27 2.60
C GLY A 380 15.58 27.45 3.65
N TRP A 381 14.88 26.72 4.54
CA TRP A 381 15.53 25.85 5.53
C TRP A 381 15.87 24.49 4.90
N ARG A 382 16.97 24.44 4.16
CA ARG A 382 17.32 23.26 3.37
C ARG A 382 17.99 22.15 4.19
N TRP A 383 18.74 22.50 5.23
CA TRP A 383 19.48 21.55 6.04
C TRP A 383 18.59 20.57 6.81
N GLY A 384 17.47 21.03 7.39
CA GLY A 384 16.54 20.16 8.10
C GLY A 384 16.02 19.00 7.23
N PRO A 385 15.43 19.28 6.05
CA PRO A 385 15.02 18.25 5.11
C PRO A 385 16.15 17.30 4.68
N LEU A 386 17.35 17.80 4.40
CA LEU A 386 18.48 16.94 4.02
C LEU A 386 18.90 16.01 5.15
N VAL A 387 19.03 16.53 6.38
CA VAL A 387 19.36 15.71 7.55
C VAL A 387 18.31 14.64 7.80
N ALA A 388 17.01 14.96 7.65
CA ALA A 388 15.93 13.98 7.80
C ALA A 388 16.02 12.87 6.74
N LEU A 389 16.27 13.20 5.48
CA LEU A 389 16.40 12.21 4.39
C LEU A 389 17.65 11.36 4.53
N VAL A 390 18.80 11.96 4.82
CA VAL A 390 20.06 11.22 5.05
C VAL A 390 19.94 10.34 6.30
N GLY A 391 19.34 10.86 7.38
CA GLY A 391 19.08 10.07 8.58
C GLY A 391 18.16 8.88 8.34
N ALA A 392 17.09 9.05 7.54
CA ALA A 392 16.21 7.94 7.14
C ALA A 392 16.98 6.84 6.39
N CYS A 393 17.86 7.23 5.46
CA CYS A 393 18.73 6.30 4.74
C CYS A 393 19.73 5.61 5.70
N GLY A 394 20.33 6.35 6.62
CA GLY A 394 21.29 5.81 7.60
C GLY A 394 20.65 4.80 8.55
N ILE A 395 19.45 5.11 9.07
CA ILE A 395 18.68 4.17 9.91
C ILE A 395 18.29 2.92 9.10
N PHE A 396 17.83 3.09 7.87
CA PHE A 396 17.50 1.95 7.00
C PHE A 396 18.73 1.06 6.75
N ALA A 397 19.88 1.65 6.46
CA ALA A 397 21.13 0.91 6.27
C ALA A 397 21.57 0.17 7.54
N TYR A 398 21.40 0.78 8.72
CA TYR A 398 21.70 0.14 10.01
C TYR A 398 20.78 -1.05 10.27
N PHE A 399 19.49 -0.95 9.94
CA PHE A 399 18.53 -2.06 10.12
C PHE A 399 18.53 -3.06 8.95
N TRP A 400 19.26 -2.80 7.88
CA TRP A 400 19.31 -3.64 6.69
C TRP A 400 19.47 -5.14 6.95
N PRO A 401 20.34 -5.59 7.89
CA PRO A 401 20.51 -7.03 8.15
C PRO A 401 19.21 -7.73 8.53
N ILE A 402 18.40 -7.14 9.42
CA ILE A 402 17.14 -7.74 9.88
C ILE A 402 15.92 -7.35 9.04
N LEU A 403 16.09 -6.54 8.00
CA LEU A 403 15.05 -6.28 7.01
C LEU A 403 15.21 -7.17 5.77
N SER A 404 16.42 -7.67 5.51
CA SER A 404 16.81 -8.38 4.30
C SER A 404 17.21 -9.84 4.52
N ALA A 405 16.99 -10.40 5.72
CA ALA A 405 17.41 -11.73 6.12
C ALA A 405 18.92 -11.98 5.93
N ALA A 406 19.78 -10.99 6.23
CA ALA A 406 21.21 -11.20 6.22
C ALA A 406 21.63 -12.19 7.31
N PRO A 407 22.79 -12.86 7.18
CA PRO A 407 23.38 -13.60 8.29
C PRO A 407 23.59 -12.68 9.49
N LEU A 408 23.26 -13.18 10.68
CA LEU A 408 23.41 -12.47 11.95
C LEU A 408 24.45 -13.22 12.78
N ASP A 409 25.47 -12.51 13.26
CA ASP A 409 26.61 -13.10 13.99
C ASP A 409 26.58 -12.69 15.47
N GLY A 410 27.07 -13.62 16.33
CA GLY A 410 27.24 -13.42 17.75
C GLY A 410 26.08 -13.96 18.61
N PRO A 411 26.20 -13.94 19.93
CA PRO A 411 25.13 -14.30 20.85
C PRO A 411 24.03 -13.22 20.80
N ASP A 412 22.77 -13.65 20.79
CA ASP A 412 21.59 -12.79 20.80
C ASP A 412 21.69 -11.59 19.82
N PRO A 413 22.00 -11.82 18.54
CA PRO A 413 22.32 -10.74 17.60
C PRO A 413 21.17 -9.77 17.38
N PHE A 414 19.92 -10.18 17.61
CA PHE A 414 18.73 -9.35 17.47
C PHE A 414 18.73 -8.14 18.43
N LEU A 415 19.43 -8.20 19.58
CA LEU A 415 19.49 -7.11 20.56
C LEU A 415 20.05 -5.81 19.98
N ARG A 416 20.84 -5.88 18.91
CA ARG A 416 21.36 -4.68 18.20
C ARG A 416 20.24 -3.81 17.61
N TRP A 417 19.11 -4.41 17.26
CA TRP A 417 18.01 -3.74 16.55
C TRP A 417 16.73 -3.66 17.37
N THR A 418 16.66 -4.30 18.52
CA THR A 418 15.54 -4.18 19.46
C THR A 418 15.83 -3.08 20.47
N TRP A 419 15.65 -1.83 20.04
CA TRP A 419 15.94 -0.65 20.88
C TRP A 419 14.97 -0.50 22.05
N LEU A 420 13.79 -1.08 21.96
CA LEU A 420 12.81 -1.17 23.03
C LEU A 420 12.57 -2.63 23.39
N ASP A 421 12.30 -2.92 24.68
CA ASP A 421 11.95 -4.28 25.12
C ASP A 421 10.69 -4.81 24.43
N SER A 422 9.77 -3.93 24.11
CA SER A 422 8.54 -4.25 23.37
C SER A 422 8.77 -4.66 21.89
N TRP A 423 9.99 -4.58 21.38
CA TRP A 423 10.39 -5.06 20.05
C TRP A 423 10.98 -6.48 20.06
N ARG A 424 11.16 -7.07 21.25
CA ARG A 424 11.67 -8.45 21.46
C ARG A 424 10.61 -9.52 21.28
#